data_28bd71d95c7b8afd1461e6790e2adfdc
#
_entry.id   28bd71d95c7b8afd1461e6790e2adfdc
#
_cell.length_a   1.000
_cell.length_b   1.000
_cell.length_c   1.000
_cell.angle_alpha   90.00
_cell.angle_beta   90.00
_cell.angle_gamma   90.00
#
_symmetry.space_group_name_H-M   'P 1'
#
loop_
_entity.id
_entity.type
_entity.pdbx_description
1 polymer ?
#
loop_
_entity_poly.entity_id
_entity_poly.type
_entity_poly.pdbx_seq_one_letter_code
_entity_poly.pdbx_strand_id
1 'polypeptide(L)'
;MPVPTEELKLEIVNAATGKRLGAKAAPSADGTLVVRAFPDDGPSPDPWQFTPVPAAQGGYEEDDQAYLIRNTASGKVLDNPAAADRGVRQWDAGNGRKGQQWHLVPVEGEADLFVIEGVTDGTVLDLEDVAEPDDPEDGWKGPDEIRIVLRPYDDGAASQRWRFVPAEPERTSDPVLRWSPLGHWNSRQSWRLGRSAALRPTPGAAPSFSDLLLVLEAYGSNPEAGGWKADVVTPSPGGGPGAWAGSGARLLADTAGSGHADIVGIRPTKGAVTSVGRGDGTFDDEQPLHQGATGPNAADLWSFVDLAGTGRPDLVVLCTGGVRISTRGEDGAFAPAGGDLALKAFGHGKQAGEWLADRHPRFLADTTGDGRLDIVGCHDDGVWISLQAGDGTFAPLPAEPALRAFGHSEEAGGWLVARHPRFLADTTGDGRLDIVGCHDDGVWISLQAEDGTYAEPLYVLDEFGFEQGWRSADGYPRFVVGAAEGRAAYIVGFGPQGVTVSHGRGDGTFEPARLVLNDFGRAQGWTDRKHLRLLADVTGDGTPDIVGFGDEGVWVAHAVGDGRFEQARLVCRGFGYGEEAGAWRVDRHPRFLADITGEGRVDIVGFGGPGVYVARNLYRRFRTR
;
A
#
# COMPACT_ATOMS: atom_id res chain seq x y z
N MET A 1 10.80 9.85 -9.91
CA MET A 1 11.62 10.00 -8.70
C MET A 1 10.75 10.42 -7.53
N PRO A 2 11.08 10.03 -6.30
CA PRO A 2 10.26 10.38 -5.15
C PRO A 2 10.25 11.87 -4.90
N VAL A 3 9.10 12.37 -4.48
CA VAL A 3 9.04 13.68 -3.81
C VAL A 3 9.67 13.51 -2.43
N PRO A 4 10.49 14.47 -2.03
CA PRO A 4 11.22 14.41 -0.79
C PRO A 4 10.31 14.30 0.43
N THR A 5 10.63 13.40 1.33
CA THR A 5 10.09 13.35 2.69
C THR A 5 11.08 13.95 3.68
N GLU A 6 10.65 14.28 4.89
CA GLU A 6 11.49 14.89 5.94
C GLU A 6 12.80 14.13 6.21
N GLU A 7 12.84 12.84 5.93
CA GLU A 7 13.98 11.97 6.22
C GLU A 7 14.94 11.81 5.05
N LEU A 8 14.52 12.11 3.82
CA LEU A 8 15.38 11.99 2.65
C LEU A 8 16.24 13.24 2.48
N LYS A 9 17.54 13.04 2.50
CA LYS A 9 18.52 14.03 2.06
C LYS A 9 18.68 13.91 0.55
N LEU A 10 18.35 14.95 -0.18
CA LEU A 10 18.34 14.96 -1.63
C LEU A 10 19.22 16.08 -2.18
N GLU A 11 19.87 15.81 -3.29
CA GLU A 11 20.47 16.82 -4.13
C GLU A 11 19.39 17.34 -5.09
N ILE A 12 19.35 18.64 -5.30
CA ILE A 12 18.48 19.31 -6.27
C ILE A 12 19.33 19.62 -7.50
N VAL A 13 19.08 18.92 -8.60
CA VAL A 13 19.90 18.99 -9.82
C VAL A 13 19.10 19.66 -10.93
N ASN A 14 19.68 20.67 -11.57
CA ASN A 14 19.06 21.32 -12.73
C ASN A 14 19.11 20.42 -13.97
N ALA A 15 17.98 20.22 -14.63
CA ALA A 15 17.85 19.27 -15.73
C ALA A 15 18.60 19.72 -17.00
N ALA A 16 18.71 21.03 -17.24
CA ALA A 16 19.37 21.56 -18.43
C ALA A 16 20.90 21.52 -18.35
N THR A 17 21.45 21.72 -17.14
CA THR A 17 22.89 21.92 -16.96
C THR A 17 23.57 20.82 -16.15
N GLY A 18 22.83 19.96 -15.46
CA GLY A 18 23.36 18.98 -14.51
C GLY A 18 23.90 19.60 -13.21
N LYS A 19 23.84 20.93 -13.05
CA LYS A 19 24.38 21.61 -11.86
C LYS A 19 23.50 21.41 -10.65
N ARG A 20 24.13 21.31 -9.46
CA ARG A 20 23.49 21.03 -8.17
C ARG A 20 23.22 22.30 -7.39
N LEU A 21 22.05 22.39 -6.78
CA LEU A 21 21.67 23.49 -5.90
C LEU A 21 22.42 23.41 -4.57
N GLY A 22 23.13 24.44 -4.18
CA GLY A 22 23.89 24.48 -2.94
C GLY A 22 23.98 25.88 -2.32
N ALA A 23 24.53 25.94 -1.11
CA ALA A 23 24.80 27.20 -0.41
C ALA A 23 26.26 27.59 -0.57
N LYS A 24 26.52 28.88 -0.76
CA LYS A 24 27.88 29.40 -0.72
C LYS A 24 28.38 29.45 0.75
N ALA A 25 29.59 28.95 0.98
CA ALA A 25 30.14 28.80 2.34
C ALA A 25 30.37 30.10 3.10
N ALA A 26 30.41 31.27 2.43
CA ALA A 26 30.59 32.57 3.08
C ALA A 26 29.25 33.35 3.09
N PRO A 27 28.72 33.72 4.26
CA PRO A 27 27.54 34.58 4.33
C PRO A 27 27.89 36.00 3.79
N SER A 28 26.89 36.66 3.19
CA SER A 28 26.95 38.09 2.91
C SER A 28 27.06 38.91 4.19
N ALA A 29 27.33 40.20 4.09
CA ALA A 29 27.55 41.09 5.24
C ALA A 29 26.37 41.13 6.24
N ASP A 30 25.16 40.78 5.81
CA ASP A 30 23.94 40.69 6.63
C ASP A 30 23.66 39.25 7.18
N GLY A 31 24.57 38.31 6.94
CA GLY A 31 24.40 36.89 7.37
C GLY A 31 23.57 36.02 6.43
N THR A 32 23.15 36.54 5.28
CA THR A 32 22.40 35.80 4.27
C THR A 32 23.30 34.82 3.54
N LEU A 33 22.87 33.55 3.40
CA LEU A 33 23.54 32.55 2.56
C LEU A 33 22.93 32.58 1.16
N VAL A 34 23.77 32.88 0.18
CA VAL A 34 23.36 32.91 -1.23
C VAL A 34 23.31 31.51 -1.79
N VAL A 35 22.26 31.21 -2.55
CA VAL A 35 22.08 29.92 -3.22
C VAL A 35 22.65 30.01 -4.63
N ARG A 36 23.39 28.97 -5.01
CA ARG A 36 24.07 28.86 -6.32
C ARG A 36 23.85 27.46 -6.90
N ALA A 37 24.06 27.33 -8.20
CA ALA A 37 24.17 26.03 -8.87
C ALA A 37 25.66 25.72 -9.10
N PHE A 38 26.10 24.56 -8.62
CA PHE A 38 27.49 24.08 -8.66
C PHE A 38 27.69 23.02 -9.73
N PRO A 39 28.91 22.84 -10.30
CA PRO A 39 29.21 21.78 -11.25
C PRO A 39 29.01 20.37 -10.67
N ASP A 40 28.75 19.43 -11.54
CA ASP A 40 28.52 18.01 -11.16
C ASP A 40 29.83 17.30 -10.72
N ASP A 41 30.99 17.76 -11.19
CA ASP A 41 32.31 17.20 -10.88
C ASP A 41 33.02 17.85 -9.68
N GLY A 42 32.35 18.81 -9.02
CA GLY A 42 32.82 19.48 -7.80
C GLY A 42 32.47 18.69 -6.53
N PRO A 43 32.97 19.17 -5.35
CA PRO A 43 32.49 18.61 -4.09
C PRO A 43 30.97 18.77 -4.02
N SER A 44 30.26 17.67 -3.69
CA SER A 44 28.79 17.69 -3.60
C SER A 44 28.35 18.76 -2.61
N PRO A 45 27.49 19.71 -3.01
CA PRO A 45 26.92 20.65 -2.07
C PRO A 45 26.07 19.88 -1.05
N ASP A 46 25.96 20.44 0.15
CA ASP A 46 25.17 19.83 1.22
C ASP A 46 23.74 19.54 0.77
N PRO A 47 23.21 18.35 1.07
CA PRO A 47 21.91 17.96 0.61
C PRO A 47 20.77 18.75 1.27
N TRP A 48 19.59 18.67 0.66
CA TRP A 48 18.39 19.35 1.07
C TRP A 48 17.38 18.38 1.65
N GLN A 49 16.65 18.82 2.65
CA GLN A 49 15.57 18.11 3.30
C GLN A 49 14.25 18.85 3.10
N PHE A 50 13.19 18.12 2.81
CA PHE A 50 11.88 18.69 2.48
C PHE A 50 10.91 18.40 3.62
N THR A 51 10.34 19.44 4.21
CA THR A 51 9.37 19.33 5.29
C THR A 51 8.00 19.77 4.80
N PRO A 52 6.98 18.91 4.77
CA PRO A 52 5.62 19.31 4.42
C PRO A 52 5.10 20.39 5.38
N VAL A 53 4.44 21.41 4.85
CA VAL A 53 3.77 22.44 5.67
C VAL A 53 2.35 21.97 5.96
N PRO A 54 1.92 21.86 7.23
CA PRO A 54 0.55 21.46 7.57
C PRO A 54 -0.48 22.42 6.97
N ALA A 55 -1.55 21.90 6.38
CA ALA A 55 -2.62 22.68 5.75
C ALA A 55 -3.23 23.74 6.68
N ALA A 56 -3.33 23.45 7.98
CA ALA A 56 -3.81 24.38 9.00
C ALA A 56 -2.94 25.65 9.18
N GLN A 57 -1.67 25.60 8.78
CA GLN A 57 -0.74 26.73 8.90
C GLN A 57 -0.59 27.52 7.58
N GLY A 58 -0.90 26.90 6.44
CA GLY A 58 -0.73 27.48 5.11
C GLY A 58 -1.96 28.18 4.54
N GLY A 59 -3.15 27.78 4.97
CA GLY A 59 -4.44 28.30 4.41
C GLY A 59 -4.69 27.82 2.98
N TYR A 60 -4.17 26.65 2.63
CA TYR A 60 -4.34 25.97 1.34
C TYR A 60 -5.47 24.95 1.40
N GLU A 61 -6.07 24.63 0.26
CA GLU A 61 -6.89 23.44 0.10
C GLU A 61 -6.00 22.19 0.24
N GLU A 62 -6.55 21.04 0.64
CA GLU A 62 -5.79 19.81 0.92
C GLU A 62 -4.91 19.34 -0.26
N ASP A 63 -5.18 19.80 -1.46
CA ASP A 63 -4.49 19.43 -2.70
C ASP A 63 -3.24 20.28 -3.03
N ASP A 64 -2.94 21.30 -2.22
CA ASP A 64 -1.87 22.29 -2.47
C ASP A 64 -0.71 22.11 -1.48
N GLN A 65 -0.09 20.93 -1.45
CA GLN A 65 0.99 20.66 -0.52
C GLN A 65 2.20 21.56 -0.77
N ALA A 66 2.48 22.44 0.17
CA ALA A 66 3.69 23.25 0.21
C ALA A 66 4.78 22.60 1.08
N TYR A 67 6.03 22.92 0.80
CA TYR A 67 7.21 22.40 1.50
C TYR A 67 8.12 23.54 1.98
N LEU A 68 8.74 23.31 3.15
CA LEU A 68 9.97 24.00 3.52
C LEU A 68 11.15 23.18 2.97
N ILE A 69 12.04 23.82 2.21
CA ILE A 69 13.24 23.19 1.64
C ILE A 69 14.43 23.61 2.49
N ARG A 70 14.93 22.69 3.31
CA ARG A 70 15.98 22.94 4.31
C ARG A 70 17.32 22.40 3.85
N ASN A 71 18.37 23.20 3.88
CA ASN A 71 19.74 22.73 3.71
C ASN A 71 20.21 22.01 4.98
N THR A 72 20.77 20.81 4.84
CA THR A 72 21.09 19.96 6.00
C THR A 72 22.32 20.42 6.79
N ALA A 73 23.26 21.12 6.16
CA ALA A 73 24.45 21.64 6.84
C ALA A 73 24.19 22.97 7.56
N SER A 74 23.53 23.92 6.89
CA SER A 74 23.25 25.22 7.49
C SER A 74 22.04 25.22 8.43
N GLY A 75 21.14 24.23 8.29
CA GLY A 75 19.86 24.19 8.97
C GLY A 75 18.86 25.26 8.52
N LYS A 76 19.22 26.10 7.55
CA LYS A 76 18.40 27.20 7.02
C LYS A 76 17.49 26.70 5.90
N VAL A 77 16.39 27.40 5.66
CA VAL A 77 15.44 27.09 4.60
C VAL A 77 15.60 28.00 3.39
N LEU A 78 15.21 27.50 2.24
CA LEU A 78 15.14 28.27 1.00
C LEU A 78 14.10 29.37 1.16
N ASP A 79 14.49 30.63 0.85
CA ASP A 79 13.67 31.82 1.08
C ASP A 79 13.57 32.64 -0.19
N ASN A 80 12.35 33.02 -0.55
CA ASN A 80 12.03 33.97 -1.61
C ASN A 80 11.96 35.37 -0.99
N PRO A 81 12.96 36.22 -1.20
CA PRO A 81 12.92 37.61 -0.73
C PRO A 81 11.91 38.41 -1.55
N ALA A 82 10.97 39.07 -0.91
CA ALA A 82 9.93 39.82 -1.59
C ALA A 82 10.48 40.86 -2.60
N ALA A 83 10.03 40.78 -3.82
CA ALA A 83 9.87 41.74 -4.92
C ALA A 83 11.05 42.63 -5.40
N ALA A 84 12.06 42.95 -4.63
CA ALA A 84 13.12 43.89 -5.05
C ALA A 84 14.44 43.21 -5.42
N ASP A 85 14.73 42.07 -4.86
CA ASP A 85 15.92 41.27 -5.12
C ASP A 85 15.48 39.91 -5.66
N ARG A 86 15.72 39.63 -6.92
CA ARG A 86 15.31 38.37 -7.58
C ARG A 86 16.18 37.18 -7.22
N GLY A 87 17.13 37.32 -6.32
CA GLY A 87 18.01 36.24 -5.91
C GLY A 87 17.41 35.38 -4.80
N VAL A 88 17.52 34.07 -4.94
CA VAL A 88 17.11 33.11 -3.90
C VAL A 88 18.18 33.01 -2.82
N ARG A 89 17.76 32.92 -1.56
CA ARG A 89 18.65 32.85 -0.41
C ARG A 89 18.23 31.78 0.60
N GLN A 90 19.09 31.54 1.56
CA GLN A 90 18.76 30.75 2.74
C GLN A 90 18.57 31.64 3.96
N TRP A 91 17.54 31.39 4.74
CA TRP A 91 17.21 32.12 5.95
C TRP A 91 16.72 31.19 7.07
N ASP A 92 16.72 31.67 8.31
CA ASP A 92 16.16 30.91 9.43
C ASP A 92 14.67 30.69 9.22
N ALA A 93 14.19 29.48 9.53
CA ALA A 93 12.79 29.12 9.37
C ALA A 93 11.90 29.99 10.25
N GLY A 94 10.98 30.73 9.66
CA GLY A 94 10.00 31.56 10.34
C GLY A 94 8.62 30.89 10.36
N ASN A 95 7.93 30.92 11.52
CA ASN A 95 6.59 30.36 11.65
C ASN A 95 5.63 30.97 10.60
N GLY A 96 5.18 30.13 9.65
CA GLY A 96 4.14 30.48 8.67
C GLY A 96 4.57 31.49 7.59
N ARG A 97 5.86 31.76 7.39
CA ARG A 97 6.34 32.65 6.32
C ARG A 97 6.10 32.04 4.95
N LYS A 98 5.17 32.59 4.18
CA LYS A 98 4.83 32.12 2.83
C LYS A 98 6.01 32.20 1.84
N GLY A 99 6.91 33.17 1.99
CA GLY A 99 8.13 33.26 1.17
C GLY A 99 9.13 32.13 1.39
N GLN A 100 8.94 31.28 2.39
CA GLN A 100 9.75 30.10 2.65
C GLN A 100 9.05 28.80 2.25
N GLN A 101 7.89 28.89 1.64
CA GLN A 101 7.06 27.76 1.24
C GLN A 101 7.07 27.61 -0.28
N TRP A 102 7.22 26.37 -0.73
CA TRP A 102 7.44 26.03 -2.13
C TRP A 102 6.54 24.89 -2.55
N HIS A 103 5.92 25.00 -3.71
CA HIS A 103 5.25 23.91 -4.38
C HIS A 103 6.25 23.16 -5.27
N LEU A 104 6.09 21.85 -5.34
CA LEU A 104 6.84 21.00 -6.26
C LEU A 104 5.89 20.57 -7.37
N VAL A 105 5.99 21.19 -8.52
CA VAL A 105 5.08 20.97 -9.65
C VAL A 105 5.74 20.05 -10.67
N PRO A 106 5.20 18.83 -10.90
CA PRO A 106 5.74 17.93 -11.91
C PRO A 106 5.64 18.53 -13.31
N VAL A 107 6.63 18.26 -14.13
CA VAL A 107 6.60 18.65 -15.56
C VAL A 107 5.82 17.61 -16.34
N GLU A 108 4.81 18.04 -17.09
CA GLU A 108 3.96 17.13 -17.87
C GLU A 108 4.80 16.34 -18.90
N GLY A 109 4.61 15.02 -18.93
CA GLY A 109 5.34 14.10 -19.81
C GLY A 109 6.76 13.72 -19.35
N GLU A 110 7.27 14.28 -18.24
CA GLU A 110 8.63 14.06 -17.74
C GLU A 110 8.59 13.50 -16.31
N ALA A 111 8.72 12.19 -16.15
CA ALA A 111 8.46 11.46 -14.91
C ALA A 111 9.35 11.82 -13.70
N ASP A 112 10.49 12.49 -13.91
CA ASP A 112 11.48 12.80 -12.87
C ASP A 112 11.85 14.30 -12.81
N LEU A 113 11.11 15.16 -13.50
CA LEU A 113 11.35 16.59 -13.53
C LEU A 113 10.25 17.36 -12.81
N PHE A 114 10.67 18.39 -12.09
CA PHE A 114 9.81 19.28 -11.31
C PHE A 114 10.15 20.74 -11.55
N VAL A 115 9.14 21.57 -11.40
CA VAL A 115 9.28 23.01 -11.23
C VAL A 115 9.14 23.31 -9.73
N ILE A 116 10.03 24.13 -9.18
CA ILE A 116 9.98 24.57 -7.78
C ILE A 116 9.39 25.97 -7.75
N GLU A 117 8.14 26.09 -7.32
CA GLU A 117 7.32 27.29 -7.38
C GLU A 117 7.15 27.94 -6.01
N GLY A 118 7.38 29.23 -5.90
CA GLY A 118 7.17 30.00 -4.67
C GLY A 118 5.69 30.24 -4.39
N VAL A 119 5.24 29.87 -3.20
CA VAL A 119 3.84 30.03 -2.75
C VAL A 119 3.36 31.47 -2.73
N THR A 120 4.26 32.45 -2.60
CA THR A 120 3.88 33.85 -2.43
C THR A 120 3.44 34.53 -3.73
N ASP A 121 4.12 34.25 -4.84
CA ASP A 121 3.95 34.98 -6.08
C ASP A 121 3.89 34.10 -7.35
N GLY A 122 4.00 32.77 -7.18
CA GLY A 122 3.96 31.81 -8.28
C GLY A 122 5.18 31.90 -9.21
N THR A 123 6.25 32.57 -8.79
CA THR A 123 7.52 32.52 -9.52
C THR A 123 8.25 31.23 -9.25
N VAL A 124 9.08 30.80 -10.20
CA VAL A 124 9.77 29.49 -10.13
C VAL A 124 11.29 29.70 -10.06
N LEU A 125 11.98 28.72 -9.47
CA LEU A 125 13.44 28.68 -9.47
C LEU A 125 13.96 28.52 -10.91
N ASP A 126 14.89 29.40 -11.28
CA ASP A 126 15.54 29.41 -12.59
C ASP A 126 17.04 29.63 -12.45
N LEU A 127 17.80 29.29 -13.48
CA LEU A 127 19.20 29.69 -13.61
C LEU A 127 19.28 31.06 -14.24
N GLU A 128 20.13 31.95 -13.69
CA GLU A 128 20.41 33.23 -14.31
C GLU A 128 21.18 33.03 -15.61
N ASP A 129 20.74 33.68 -16.69
CA ASP A 129 21.47 33.66 -17.95
C ASP A 129 22.84 34.32 -17.75
N VAL A 130 23.92 33.60 -18.03
CA VAL A 130 25.29 34.10 -17.88
C VAL A 130 25.63 35.06 -19.03
N ALA A 131 25.13 36.27 -18.92
CA ALA A 131 25.76 37.42 -19.60
C ALA A 131 26.68 38.08 -18.58
N GLU A 132 27.92 38.36 -18.98
CA GLU A 132 29.07 38.89 -18.24
C GLU A 132 28.85 39.44 -16.80
N PRO A 133 29.78 39.23 -15.86
CA PRO A 133 29.63 39.57 -14.46
C PRO A 133 29.60 41.11 -14.27
N ASP A 134 28.45 41.66 -13.94
CA ASP A 134 28.29 43.10 -13.70
C ASP A 134 28.60 43.55 -12.26
N ASP A 135 28.89 42.62 -11.32
CA ASP A 135 29.16 42.97 -9.93
C ASP A 135 30.36 42.24 -9.32
N PRO A 136 31.52 42.95 -9.16
CA PRO A 136 32.70 42.39 -8.52
C PRO A 136 32.60 42.27 -7.00
N GLU A 137 31.60 42.83 -6.34
CA GLU A 137 31.45 42.75 -4.87
C GLU A 137 30.84 41.45 -4.38
N ASP A 138 30.15 40.72 -5.24
CA ASP A 138 29.51 39.44 -4.90
C ASP A 138 30.50 38.25 -4.80
N GLY A 139 31.78 38.48 -5.11
CA GLY A 139 32.85 37.49 -5.02
C GLY A 139 32.67 36.28 -5.96
N TRP A 140 32.00 36.50 -7.09
CA TRP A 140 31.80 35.49 -8.13
C TRP A 140 33.11 35.06 -8.81
N LYS A 141 33.31 33.76 -8.99
CA LYS A 141 34.59 33.21 -9.49
C LYS A 141 34.52 32.56 -10.87
N GLY A 142 33.56 32.91 -11.70
CA GLY A 142 33.60 32.42 -13.09
C GLY A 142 32.46 31.47 -13.48
N PRO A 143 32.51 30.83 -14.65
CA PRO A 143 31.41 30.13 -15.30
C PRO A 143 30.96 28.84 -14.59
N ASP A 144 31.63 28.43 -13.51
CA ASP A 144 31.35 27.20 -12.80
C ASP A 144 30.20 27.31 -11.78
N GLU A 145 29.91 28.50 -11.28
CA GLU A 145 28.80 28.77 -10.37
C GLU A 145 27.75 29.66 -11.06
N ILE A 146 26.50 29.27 -11.06
CA ILE A 146 25.39 30.03 -11.64
C ILE A 146 24.46 30.51 -10.51
N ARG A 147 24.04 31.76 -10.55
CA ARG A 147 23.08 32.33 -9.61
C ARG A 147 21.70 31.73 -9.84
N ILE A 148 20.98 31.44 -8.75
CA ILE A 148 19.58 31.05 -8.78
C ILE A 148 18.70 32.27 -8.64
N VAL A 149 17.77 32.42 -9.55
CA VAL A 149 16.83 33.56 -9.62
C VAL A 149 15.38 33.06 -9.62
N LEU A 150 14.46 34.00 -9.43
CA LEU A 150 13.03 33.76 -9.52
C LEU A 150 12.47 34.38 -10.79
N ARG A 151 11.77 33.59 -11.60
CA ARG A 151 11.16 34.03 -12.85
C ARG A 151 9.73 33.53 -12.99
N PRO A 152 8.88 34.18 -13.79
CA PRO A 152 7.64 33.56 -14.21
C PRO A 152 7.92 32.22 -14.89
N TYR A 153 7.02 31.25 -14.70
CA TYR A 153 7.13 29.95 -15.37
C TYR A 153 7.09 30.09 -16.89
N ASP A 154 8.01 29.44 -17.57
CA ASP A 154 8.07 29.34 -19.04
C ASP A 154 8.20 27.85 -19.41
N ASP A 155 7.17 27.30 -20.06
CA ASP A 155 7.11 25.90 -20.49
C ASP A 155 8.23 25.50 -21.48
N GLY A 156 8.84 26.49 -22.17
CA GLY A 156 10.01 26.27 -23.02
C GLY A 156 11.35 26.25 -22.26
N ALA A 157 11.40 26.71 -21.02
CA ALA A 157 12.64 26.94 -20.28
C ALA A 157 13.12 25.67 -19.54
N ALA A 158 14.04 24.92 -20.13
CA ALA A 158 14.66 23.78 -19.49
C ALA A 158 15.44 24.13 -18.21
N SER A 159 15.90 25.36 -18.05
CA SER A 159 16.58 25.89 -16.86
C SER A 159 15.68 25.99 -15.61
N GLN A 160 14.36 25.96 -15.78
CA GLN A 160 13.37 25.93 -14.71
C GLN A 160 12.99 24.53 -14.24
N ARG A 161 13.59 23.48 -14.81
CA ARG A 161 13.30 22.09 -14.51
C ARG A 161 14.37 21.48 -13.63
N TRP A 162 13.93 20.80 -12.58
CA TRP A 162 14.79 20.29 -11.52
C TRP A 162 14.52 18.81 -11.28
N ARG A 163 15.58 18.06 -10.97
CA ARG A 163 15.53 16.65 -10.58
C ARG A 163 15.99 16.51 -9.14
N PHE A 164 15.36 15.62 -8.39
CA PHE A 164 15.77 15.27 -7.04
C PHE A 164 16.55 13.95 -7.07
N VAL A 165 17.81 13.99 -6.63
CA VAL A 165 18.70 12.83 -6.59
C VAL A 165 19.00 12.50 -5.13
N PRO A 166 18.85 11.25 -4.67
CA PRO A 166 19.28 10.87 -3.33
C PRO A 166 20.75 11.25 -3.13
N ALA A 167 21.04 12.00 -2.06
CA ALA A 167 22.42 12.24 -1.67
C ALA A 167 23.04 10.90 -1.27
N GLU A 168 24.23 10.58 -1.79
CA GLU A 168 24.92 9.36 -1.39
C GLU A 168 25.07 9.37 0.14
N PRO A 169 24.71 8.28 0.85
CA PRO A 169 24.99 8.17 2.27
C PRO A 169 26.52 8.23 2.44
N GLU A 170 26.97 8.98 3.44
CA GLU A 170 28.39 8.93 3.83
C GLU A 170 28.83 7.46 3.84
N ARG A 171 29.85 7.14 3.05
CA ARG A 171 30.40 5.78 2.96
C ARG A 171 30.98 5.39 4.32
N THR A 172 30.14 4.93 5.22
CA THR A 172 30.56 4.04 6.28
C THR A 172 30.79 2.69 5.59
N SER A 173 32.02 2.22 5.70
CA SER A 173 32.45 0.92 5.19
C SER A 173 31.72 -0.19 5.94
N ASP A 174 30.57 -0.60 5.45
CA ASP A 174 29.82 -1.71 6.02
C ASP A 174 29.42 -2.76 4.98
N PRO A 175 29.40 -4.03 5.40
CA PRO A 175 29.46 -5.15 4.48
C PRO A 175 28.16 -5.32 3.69
N VAL A 176 28.35 -5.73 2.46
CA VAL A 176 27.32 -6.18 1.53
C VAL A 176 26.20 -6.92 2.23
N LEU A 177 25.05 -6.24 2.39
CA LEU A 177 23.81 -6.82 2.91
C LEU A 177 23.34 -7.94 1.97
N ARG A 178 23.49 -9.18 2.43
CA ARG A 178 22.97 -10.36 1.74
C ARG A 178 21.52 -10.59 2.14
N TRP A 179 20.66 -10.62 1.19
CA TRP A 179 19.20 -10.65 1.26
C TRP A 179 18.59 -12.05 1.38
N SER A 180 17.47 -12.19 2.07
CA SER A 180 16.52 -13.29 1.88
C SER A 180 15.11 -13.01 2.47
N PRO A 181 14.10 -13.63 2.07
CA PRO A 181 12.81 -13.23 1.54
C PRO A 181 11.53 -13.99 1.96
N LEU A 182 10.30 -13.52 1.83
CA LEU A 182 8.94 -13.96 1.43
C LEU A 182 7.84 -14.43 2.38
N GLY A 183 6.57 -14.13 2.04
CA GLY A 183 5.41 -14.72 2.55
C GLY A 183 4.02 -14.33 2.14
N HIS A 184 2.94 -14.19 2.88
CA HIS A 184 1.56 -14.06 2.43
C HIS A 184 0.77 -12.85 2.96
N TRP A 185 -0.38 -12.59 2.41
CA TRP A 185 -1.13 -11.36 2.27
C TRP A 185 -2.29 -11.13 3.25
N ASN A 186 -2.54 -9.83 3.57
CA ASN A 186 -3.81 -9.35 4.11
C ASN A 186 -4.20 -8.00 3.48
N SER A 187 -5.34 -7.96 2.81
CA SER A 187 -5.79 -6.84 1.98
C SER A 187 -6.57 -5.75 2.72
N ARG A 188 -6.55 -5.72 4.02
CA ARG A 188 -7.52 -4.96 4.82
C ARG A 188 -7.38 -3.46 4.81
N GLN A 189 -6.18 -2.94 4.69
CA GLN A 189 -5.93 -1.50 4.77
C GLN A 189 -6.10 -0.77 3.44
N SER A 190 -6.08 -1.49 2.33
CA SER A 190 -6.29 -0.91 1.00
C SER A 190 -7.72 -0.41 0.74
N TRP A 191 -8.69 -0.77 1.58
CA TRP A 191 -10.12 -0.51 1.33
C TRP A 191 -10.78 0.47 2.32
N ARG A 192 -10.06 1.20 3.14
CA ARG A 192 -10.65 2.38 3.76
C ARG A 192 -10.89 3.43 2.68
N LEU A 193 -12.09 3.43 2.14
CA LEU A 193 -12.65 4.55 1.40
C LEU A 193 -12.74 5.75 2.36
N GLY A 194 -11.65 6.47 2.52
CA GLY A 194 -11.69 7.83 2.98
C GLY A 194 -12.51 8.62 1.97
N ARG A 195 -13.53 9.33 2.42
CA ARG A 195 -14.24 10.31 1.60
C ARG A 195 -13.26 11.39 1.18
N SER A 196 -12.57 11.19 0.08
CA SER A 196 -11.77 12.20 -0.57
C SER A 196 -12.31 12.36 -1.98
N ALA A 197 -12.66 13.57 -2.35
CA ALA A 197 -13.17 13.90 -3.67
C ALA A 197 -12.18 13.39 -4.74
N ALA A 198 -12.69 12.68 -5.73
CA ALA A 198 -11.92 12.08 -6.79
C ALA A 198 -11.17 13.15 -7.60
N LEU A 199 -9.90 13.33 -7.28
CA LEU A 199 -8.98 14.02 -8.17
C LEU A 199 -8.30 12.96 -9.04
N ARG A 200 -8.39 13.13 -10.35
CA ARG A 200 -7.75 12.22 -11.30
C ARG A 200 -6.23 12.33 -11.14
N PRO A 201 -5.49 11.20 -11.06
CA PRO A 201 -4.05 11.25 -11.11
C PRO A 201 -3.60 11.85 -12.45
N THR A 202 -2.52 12.62 -12.42
CA THR A 202 -1.88 13.11 -13.63
C THR A 202 -1.35 11.94 -14.44
N PRO A 203 -1.69 11.81 -15.74
CA PRO A 203 -1.06 10.82 -16.57
C PRO A 203 0.46 11.00 -16.57
N GLY A 204 1.20 9.96 -16.20
CA GLY A 204 2.66 9.95 -16.27
C GLY A 204 3.43 10.07 -14.96
N ALA A 205 2.82 10.51 -13.85
CA ALA A 205 3.47 10.42 -12.54
C ALA A 205 3.46 8.96 -12.06
N ALA A 206 4.60 8.29 -12.13
CA ALA A 206 4.71 6.91 -11.62
C ALA A 206 4.80 6.92 -10.09
N PRO A 207 4.13 5.98 -9.37
CA PRO A 207 4.42 5.75 -7.98
C PRO A 207 5.88 5.38 -7.86
N SER A 208 6.52 5.88 -6.83
CA SER A 208 7.89 5.55 -6.52
C SER A 208 7.97 5.16 -5.05
N PHE A 209 8.86 4.24 -4.77
CA PHE A 209 9.13 3.78 -3.41
C PHE A 209 10.57 4.13 -3.04
N SER A 210 10.83 4.34 -1.75
CA SER A 210 12.19 4.51 -1.24
C SER A 210 13.03 3.27 -1.49
N ASP A 211 14.32 3.41 -1.35
CA ASP A 211 15.17 2.26 -1.17
C ASP A 211 14.74 1.42 0.04
N LEU A 212 15.17 0.18 0.04
CA LEU A 212 14.83 -0.81 1.02
C LEU A 212 15.62 -0.60 2.30
N LEU A 213 14.94 -0.43 3.43
CA LEU A 213 15.56 -0.26 4.73
C LEU A 213 15.25 -1.45 5.64
N LEU A 214 16.25 -2.01 6.32
CA LEU A 214 16.03 -2.89 7.46
C LEU A 214 15.63 -2.02 8.66
N VAL A 215 14.39 -2.14 9.11
CA VAL A 215 13.81 -1.28 10.15
C VAL A 215 13.65 -1.99 11.49
N LEU A 216 13.73 -3.32 11.51
CA LEU A 216 13.60 -4.11 12.73
C LEU A 216 14.31 -5.46 12.57
N GLU A 217 15.23 -5.79 13.48
CA GLU A 217 15.95 -7.07 13.52
C GLU A 217 15.15 -8.15 14.28
N ALA A 218 13.87 -8.27 13.97
CA ALA A 218 12.95 -9.26 14.50
C ALA A 218 12.05 -9.79 13.38
N TYR A 219 11.24 -10.80 13.64
CA TYR A 219 10.33 -11.44 12.68
C TYR A 219 11.00 -12.04 11.43
N GLY A 220 12.32 -12.11 11.40
CA GLY A 220 13.08 -12.70 10.31
C GLY A 220 13.18 -14.21 10.39
N SER A 221 13.55 -14.84 9.27
CA SER A 221 13.71 -16.30 9.19
C SER A 221 15.05 -16.78 9.77
N ASN A 222 16.03 -15.91 9.96
CA ASN A 222 17.28 -16.24 10.64
C ASN A 222 17.05 -16.50 12.13
N PRO A 223 17.82 -17.39 12.78
CA PRO A 223 17.68 -17.66 14.21
C PRO A 223 17.79 -16.42 15.09
N GLU A 224 18.69 -15.50 14.74
CA GLU A 224 18.94 -14.23 15.46
C GLU A 224 17.75 -13.29 15.39
N ALA A 225 17.02 -13.29 14.28
CA ALA A 225 15.82 -12.50 14.06
C ALA A 225 14.52 -13.23 14.46
N GLY A 226 14.65 -14.31 15.22
CA GLY A 226 13.53 -15.06 15.79
C GLY A 226 13.18 -16.38 15.10
N GLY A 227 13.86 -16.74 14.01
CA GLY A 227 13.72 -18.04 13.33
C GLY A 227 12.30 -18.31 12.82
N TRP A 228 11.61 -17.30 12.33
CA TRP A 228 10.25 -17.42 11.80
C TRP A 228 10.25 -18.24 10.53
N LYS A 229 9.41 -19.25 10.49
CA LYS A 229 9.14 -20.02 9.27
C LYS A 229 8.00 -19.35 8.51
N ALA A 230 8.01 -19.49 7.19
CA ALA A 230 6.83 -19.16 6.43
C ALA A 230 5.78 -20.22 6.71
N ASP A 231 4.69 -19.85 7.33
CA ASP A 231 3.54 -20.71 7.47
C ASP A 231 2.31 -20.07 6.84
N VAL A 232 1.41 -20.91 6.45
CA VAL A 232 0.27 -20.67 5.58
C VAL A 232 -0.60 -19.54 6.13
N VAL A 233 -0.59 -18.41 5.45
CA VAL A 233 -1.76 -17.55 5.44
C VAL A 233 -2.66 -18.12 4.36
N THR A 234 -3.84 -18.63 4.71
CA THR A 234 -4.86 -18.86 3.70
C THR A 234 -5.38 -17.48 3.29
N PRO A 235 -5.07 -17.01 2.08
CA PRO A 235 -5.70 -15.79 1.61
C PRO A 235 -7.20 -16.03 1.63
N SER A 236 -7.95 -15.06 2.12
CA SER A 236 -9.36 -15.00 1.74
C SER A 236 -9.35 -14.80 0.22
N PRO A 237 -9.83 -15.75 -0.58
CA PRO A 237 -9.93 -15.51 -2.00
C PRO A 237 -10.81 -14.29 -2.20
N GLY A 238 -10.25 -13.22 -2.77
CA GLY A 238 -11.00 -12.01 -3.03
C GLY A 238 -10.60 -10.76 -2.26
N GLY A 239 -9.60 -10.85 -1.37
CA GLY A 239 -9.05 -9.65 -0.76
C GLY A 239 -9.99 -8.85 0.14
N GLY A 240 -11.09 -9.44 0.59
CA GLY A 240 -12.02 -8.81 1.54
C GLY A 240 -11.42 -8.60 2.93
N PRO A 241 -12.07 -7.82 3.79
CA PRO A 241 -11.67 -7.66 5.17
C PRO A 241 -11.68 -9.01 5.91
N GLY A 242 -10.61 -9.35 6.65
CA GLY A 242 -10.52 -10.55 7.48
C GLY A 242 -9.76 -11.72 6.88
N ALA A 243 -8.62 -11.49 6.26
CA ALA A 243 -7.68 -12.56 5.98
C ALA A 243 -7.30 -13.32 7.26
N TRP A 244 -7.22 -14.63 7.18
CA TRP A 244 -6.93 -15.50 8.30
C TRP A 244 -5.46 -15.93 8.28
N ALA A 245 -4.77 -15.74 9.39
CA ALA A 245 -3.39 -16.13 9.58
C ALA A 245 -3.29 -17.38 10.44
N GLY A 246 -2.54 -18.37 10.00
CA GLY A 246 -2.24 -19.57 10.78
C GLY A 246 -1.13 -19.37 11.80
N SER A 247 -0.87 -20.40 12.59
CA SER A 247 0.25 -20.43 13.53
C SER A 247 1.59 -20.35 12.80
N GLY A 248 2.48 -19.45 13.25
CA GLY A 248 3.75 -19.13 12.57
C GLY A 248 3.68 -17.95 11.61
N ALA A 249 2.48 -17.46 11.31
CA ALA A 249 2.29 -16.35 10.38
C ALA A 249 2.76 -15.00 10.95
N ARG A 250 3.09 -14.12 10.03
CA ARG A 250 3.33 -12.70 10.25
C ARG A 250 2.34 -11.91 9.41
N LEU A 251 1.79 -10.86 9.94
CA LEU A 251 0.80 -10.02 9.26
C LEU A 251 0.96 -8.56 9.68
N LEU A 252 0.30 -7.68 8.96
CA LEU A 252 0.19 -6.27 9.29
C LEU A 252 -1.27 -5.96 9.65
N ALA A 253 -1.47 -5.27 10.76
CA ALA A 253 -2.77 -4.80 11.21
C ALA A 253 -2.60 -3.58 12.11
N ASP A 254 -3.50 -2.63 12.02
CA ASP A 254 -3.52 -1.51 12.97
C ASP A 254 -4.05 -2.00 14.33
N THR A 255 -3.20 -2.65 15.11
CA THR A 255 -3.58 -3.18 16.44
C THR A 255 -3.72 -2.06 17.47
N ALA A 256 -3.17 -0.89 17.19
CA ALA A 256 -3.20 0.27 18.06
C ALA A 256 -4.40 1.20 17.80
N GLY A 257 -5.11 1.08 16.68
CA GLY A 257 -6.16 2.02 16.25
C GLY A 257 -5.57 3.41 15.93
N SER A 258 -4.30 3.44 15.54
CA SER A 258 -3.52 4.66 15.28
C SER A 258 -3.70 5.20 13.86
N GLY A 259 -4.29 4.41 12.96
CA GLY A 259 -4.44 4.73 11.54
C GLY A 259 -3.30 4.21 10.67
N HIS A 260 -2.24 3.67 11.25
CA HIS A 260 -1.14 3.01 10.54
C HIS A 260 -0.95 1.55 11.00
N ALA A 261 -0.30 0.73 10.19
CA ALA A 261 -0.16 -0.69 10.46
C ALA A 261 0.97 -1.00 11.46
N ASP A 262 0.68 -1.94 12.35
CA ASP A 262 1.63 -2.63 13.23
C ASP A 262 2.01 -3.98 12.64
N ILE A 263 3.13 -4.54 13.10
CA ILE A 263 3.50 -5.93 12.80
C ILE A 263 2.88 -6.84 13.86
N VAL A 264 2.28 -7.93 13.41
CA VAL A 264 1.79 -9.00 14.29
C VAL A 264 2.42 -10.32 13.87
N GLY A 265 2.93 -11.05 14.84
CA GLY A 265 3.44 -12.40 14.67
C GLY A 265 2.70 -13.41 15.54
N ILE A 266 2.32 -14.56 14.96
CA ILE A 266 1.61 -15.62 15.69
C ILE A 266 2.58 -16.77 15.93
N ARG A 267 3.09 -16.89 17.15
CA ARG A 267 4.03 -17.96 17.53
C ARG A 267 3.30 -19.22 18.00
N PRO A 268 3.67 -20.41 17.50
CA PRO A 268 2.97 -21.67 17.82
C PRO A 268 2.86 -21.97 19.31
N THR A 269 3.80 -21.51 20.13
CA THR A 269 3.88 -21.86 21.56
C THR A 269 3.89 -20.64 22.50
N LYS A 270 3.91 -19.41 21.95
CA LYS A 270 4.06 -18.18 22.76
C LYS A 270 2.87 -17.22 22.63
N GLY A 271 1.90 -17.54 21.76
CA GLY A 271 0.79 -16.63 21.46
C GLY A 271 1.15 -15.58 20.43
N ALA A 272 0.36 -14.52 20.35
CA ALA A 272 0.60 -13.40 19.45
C ALA A 272 1.57 -12.38 20.06
N VAL A 273 2.45 -11.86 19.22
CA VAL A 273 3.38 -10.77 19.52
C VAL A 273 3.16 -9.61 18.55
N THR A 274 3.49 -8.40 18.95
CA THR A 274 3.36 -7.20 18.12
C THR A 274 4.58 -6.32 18.21
N SER A 275 4.82 -5.57 17.13
CA SER A 275 5.68 -4.39 17.12
C SER A 275 4.86 -3.23 16.58
N VAL A 276 4.60 -2.25 17.45
CA VAL A 276 3.74 -1.11 17.12
C VAL A 276 4.44 -0.20 16.13
N GLY A 277 3.73 0.20 15.08
CA GLY A 277 4.20 1.18 14.10
C GLY A 277 4.31 2.56 14.74
N ARG A 278 5.33 3.33 14.36
CA ARG A 278 5.54 4.70 14.84
C ARG A 278 4.98 5.77 13.90
N GLY A 279 4.38 5.37 12.79
CA GLY A 279 3.88 6.28 11.77
C GLY A 279 4.98 6.94 10.90
N ASP A 280 6.23 6.61 11.14
CA ASP A 280 7.40 7.11 10.38
C ASP A 280 8.05 6.02 9.48
N GLY A 281 7.42 4.84 9.39
CA GLY A 281 7.94 3.68 8.67
C GLY A 281 8.82 2.76 9.53
N THR A 282 8.98 3.06 10.82
CA THR A 282 9.69 2.21 11.79
C THR A 282 8.73 1.60 12.81
N PHE A 283 9.22 0.63 13.58
CA PHE A 283 8.43 -0.12 14.53
C PHE A 283 9.12 -0.20 15.89
N ASP A 284 8.34 -0.36 16.95
CA ASP A 284 8.85 -0.68 18.27
C ASP A 284 9.37 -2.12 18.35
N ASP A 285 10.14 -2.43 19.38
CA ASP A 285 10.60 -3.79 19.65
C ASP A 285 9.42 -4.76 19.86
N GLU A 286 9.65 -6.05 19.52
CA GLU A 286 8.67 -7.12 19.72
C GLU A 286 8.20 -7.21 21.17
N GLN A 287 6.90 -7.17 21.39
CA GLN A 287 6.26 -7.32 22.70
C GLN A 287 5.05 -8.28 22.62
N PRO A 288 4.67 -8.93 23.73
CA PRO A 288 3.46 -9.75 23.75
C PRO A 288 2.22 -8.91 23.43
N LEU A 289 1.39 -9.38 22.51
CA LEU A 289 0.14 -8.69 22.15
C LEU A 289 -0.93 -8.86 23.24
N HIS A 290 -0.95 -10.00 23.91
CA HIS A 290 -1.81 -10.24 25.06
C HIS A 290 -1.14 -11.20 26.05
N GLN A 291 -1.49 -11.08 27.34
CA GLN A 291 -1.01 -11.98 28.39
C GLN A 291 -1.96 -13.18 28.56
N GLY A 292 -1.40 -14.38 28.71
CA GLY A 292 -2.12 -15.54 29.21
C GLY A 292 -2.84 -16.44 28.22
N ALA A 293 -2.56 -16.34 26.93
CA ALA A 293 -3.06 -17.35 26.00
C ALA A 293 -2.25 -18.65 26.12
N THR A 294 -2.96 -19.76 26.27
CA THR A 294 -2.43 -21.05 25.83
C THR A 294 -2.06 -20.89 24.35
N GLY A 295 -0.82 -21.24 23.98
CA GLY A 295 -0.32 -21.06 22.61
C GLY A 295 -1.34 -21.55 21.58
N PRO A 296 -1.39 -20.90 20.39
CA PRO A 296 -2.34 -21.25 19.35
C PRO A 296 -2.15 -22.71 18.93
N ASN A 297 -3.25 -23.41 18.69
CA ASN A 297 -3.20 -24.67 17.98
C ASN A 297 -2.74 -24.37 16.53
N ALA A 298 -1.99 -25.27 15.92
CA ALA A 298 -1.51 -25.10 14.54
C ALA A 298 -2.63 -24.92 13.50
N ALA A 299 -3.83 -25.37 13.82
CA ALA A 299 -5.00 -25.24 12.96
C ALA A 299 -5.88 -24.00 13.25
N ASP A 300 -5.55 -23.21 14.29
CA ASP A 300 -6.29 -21.98 14.60
C ASP A 300 -5.98 -20.90 13.56
N LEU A 301 -7.01 -20.15 13.16
CA LEU A 301 -6.90 -19.02 12.24
C LEU A 301 -7.19 -17.72 12.97
N TRP A 302 -6.35 -16.72 12.74
CA TRP A 302 -6.33 -15.45 13.46
C TRP A 302 -6.61 -14.29 12.49
N SER A 303 -7.43 -13.34 12.90
CA SER A 303 -7.70 -12.11 12.16
C SER A 303 -7.79 -10.92 13.11
N PHE A 304 -7.26 -9.78 12.69
CA PHE A 304 -7.39 -8.51 13.40
C PHE A 304 -8.35 -7.62 12.62
N VAL A 305 -9.47 -7.26 13.23
CA VAL A 305 -10.56 -6.60 12.54
C VAL A 305 -11.37 -5.69 13.46
N ASP A 306 -11.73 -4.53 12.95
CA ASP A 306 -12.76 -3.71 13.56
C ASP A 306 -14.13 -4.36 13.33
N LEU A 307 -14.53 -5.22 14.26
CA LEU A 307 -15.80 -5.96 14.16
C LEU A 307 -17.01 -5.06 14.24
N ALA A 308 -16.94 -4.01 15.06
CA ALA A 308 -18.08 -3.18 15.40
C ALA A 308 -18.07 -1.80 14.70
N GLY A 309 -17.14 -1.54 13.79
CA GLY A 309 -17.02 -0.26 13.09
C GLY A 309 -16.60 0.91 14.00
N THR A 310 -15.93 0.63 15.10
CA THR A 310 -15.51 1.62 16.12
C THR A 310 -14.20 2.32 15.77
N GLY A 311 -13.51 1.90 14.71
CA GLY A 311 -12.16 2.32 14.36
C GLY A 311 -11.06 1.60 15.16
N ARG A 312 -11.43 0.66 16.02
CA ARG A 312 -10.48 -0.15 16.83
C ARG A 312 -10.59 -1.62 16.42
N PRO A 313 -9.48 -2.27 16.08
CA PRO A 313 -9.53 -3.68 15.70
C PRO A 313 -9.68 -4.59 16.92
N ASP A 314 -10.49 -5.61 16.76
CA ASP A 314 -10.61 -6.75 17.65
C ASP A 314 -9.78 -7.92 17.14
N LEU A 315 -9.41 -8.85 17.99
CA LEU A 315 -8.81 -10.10 17.62
C LEU A 315 -9.89 -11.19 17.50
N VAL A 316 -10.04 -11.78 16.33
CA VAL A 316 -10.94 -12.89 16.07
C VAL A 316 -10.12 -14.15 15.84
N VAL A 317 -10.46 -15.24 16.55
CA VAL A 317 -9.78 -16.52 16.41
C VAL A 317 -10.79 -17.62 16.11
N LEU A 318 -10.61 -18.29 14.97
CA LEU A 318 -11.33 -19.54 14.65
C LEU A 318 -10.53 -20.70 15.22
N CYS A 319 -11.00 -21.28 16.31
CA CYS A 319 -10.32 -22.33 17.04
C CYS A 319 -11.06 -23.66 16.98
N THR A 320 -10.56 -24.68 17.66
CA THR A 320 -11.19 -26.01 17.69
C THR A 320 -12.66 -25.96 18.09
N GLY A 321 -13.02 -25.12 19.07
CA GLY A 321 -14.38 -25.04 19.62
C GLY A 321 -15.33 -24.10 18.90
N GLY A 322 -14.83 -23.25 18.01
CA GLY A 322 -15.60 -22.21 17.35
C GLY A 322 -14.87 -20.88 17.26
N VAL A 323 -15.58 -19.78 17.43
CA VAL A 323 -15.07 -18.42 17.33
C VAL A 323 -14.79 -17.85 18.71
N ARG A 324 -13.62 -17.30 18.90
CA ARG A 324 -13.27 -16.46 20.04
C ARG A 324 -13.02 -15.04 19.60
N ILE A 325 -13.45 -14.09 20.40
CA ILE A 325 -13.16 -12.66 20.20
C ILE A 325 -12.39 -12.17 21.41
N SER A 326 -11.37 -11.38 21.18
CA SER A 326 -10.68 -10.59 22.19
C SER A 326 -10.81 -9.13 21.80
N THR A 327 -11.65 -8.41 22.51
CA THR A 327 -11.85 -6.98 22.30
C THR A 327 -10.68 -6.20 22.89
N ARG A 328 -10.36 -5.08 22.27
CA ARG A 328 -9.32 -4.19 22.74
C ARG A 328 -9.88 -3.22 23.79
N GLY A 329 -9.27 -3.22 24.99
CA GLY A 329 -9.61 -2.31 26.07
C GLY A 329 -9.20 -0.85 25.79
N GLU A 330 -9.69 0.08 26.61
CA GLU A 330 -9.28 1.50 26.54
C GLU A 330 -7.80 1.72 26.85
N ASP A 331 -7.19 0.81 27.61
CA ASP A 331 -5.76 0.76 27.90
C ASP A 331 -4.89 0.26 26.74
N GLY A 332 -5.52 -0.10 25.63
CA GLY A 332 -4.86 -0.63 24.46
C GLY A 332 -4.49 -2.11 24.51
N ALA A 333 -4.77 -2.80 25.60
CA ALA A 333 -4.53 -4.23 25.71
C ALA A 333 -5.71 -5.04 25.18
N PHE A 334 -5.41 -6.21 24.60
CA PHE A 334 -6.44 -7.18 24.25
C PHE A 334 -6.84 -8.01 25.48
N ALA A 335 -8.13 -8.21 25.67
CA ALA A 335 -8.62 -9.13 26.69
C ALA A 335 -8.01 -10.53 26.48
N PRO A 336 -7.73 -11.29 27.55
CA PRO A 336 -7.19 -12.65 27.42
C PRO A 336 -8.05 -13.52 26.49
N ALA A 337 -7.43 -14.14 25.49
CA ALA A 337 -8.11 -15.02 24.53
C ALA A 337 -8.67 -16.33 25.14
N GLY A 338 -8.72 -16.43 26.47
CA GLY A 338 -9.24 -17.56 27.25
C GLY A 338 -10.71 -17.46 27.65
N GLY A 339 -11.45 -16.45 27.18
CA GLY A 339 -12.86 -16.27 27.46
C GLY A 339 -13.77 -17.33 26.81
N ASP A 340 -15.07 -17.22 27.05
CA ASP A 340 -16.09 -18.05 26.41
C ASP A 340 -16.07 -17.90 24.89
N LEU A 341 -16.58 -18.90 24.19
CA LEU A 341 -16.73 -18.84 22.74
C LEU A 341 -17.84 -17.84 22.40
N ALA A 342 -17.51 -16.87 21.53
CA ALA A 342 -18.51 -15.97 20.96
C ALA A 342 -19.50 -16.70 20.05
N LEU A 343 -19.05 -17.81 19.43
CA LEU A 343 -19.87 -18.66 18.60
C LEU A 343 -19.32 -20.10 18.60
N LYS A 344 -20.19 -21.10 18.75
CA LYS A 344 -19.85 -22.54 18.67
C LYS A 344 -20.03 -23.08 17.25
N ALA A 345 -19.45 -22.38 16.28
CA ALA A 345 -19.46 -22.74 14.86
C ALA A 345 -18.18 -22.21 14.18
N PHE A 346 -17.98 -22.49 12.91
CA PHE A 346 -16.83 -22.09 12.08
C PHE A 346 -15.46 -22.58 12.58
N GLY A 347 -15.42 -23.39 13.62
CA GLY A 347 -14.19 -23.95 14.16
C GLY A 347 -13.82 -25.28 13.49
N HIS A 348 -12.53 -25.65 13.60
CA HIS A 348 -12.03 -26.86 12.95
C HIS A 348 -12.34 -28.18 13.68
N GLY A 349 -12.89 -28.13 14.89
CA GLY A 349 -13.32 -29.32 15.63
C GLY A 349 -14.73 -29.78 15.26
N LYS A 350 -15.00 -31.06 15.46
CA LYS A 350 -16.31 -31.70 15.14
C LYS A 350 -17.52 -30.98 15.76
N GLN A 351 -17.37 -30.51 16.98
CA GLN A 351 -18.47 -29.83 17.69
C GLN A 351 -18.70 -28.37 17.19
N ALA A 352 -17.79 -27.85 16.39
CA ALA A 352 -17.87 -26.53 15.78
C ALA A 352 -18.04 -26.60 14.26
N GLY A 353 -18.32 -27.76 13.69
CA GLY A 353 -18.66 -27.96 12.29
C GLY A 353 -17.56 -28.49 11.39
N GLU A 354 -16.35 -28.81 11.91
CA GLU A 354 -15.20 -29.32 11.12
C GLU A 354 -14.79 -28.43 9.95
N TRP A 355 -14.73 -27.13 10.16
CA TRP A 355 -14.32 -26.16 9.14
C TRP A 355 -12.82 -26.24 8.84
N LEU A 356 -12.45 -26.81 7.72
CA LEU A 356 -11.07 -27.00 7.29
C LEU A 356 -10.60 -25.82 6.43
N ALA A 357 -9.40 -25.30 6.68
CA ALA A 357 -8.88 -24.10 6.01
C ALA A 357 -8.62 -24.30 4.51
N ASP A 358 -8.22 -25.51 4.12
CA ASP A 358 -7.95 -25.90 2.73
C ASP A 358 -9.21 -26.28 1.93
N ARG A 359 -10.37 -26.30 2.58
CA ARG A 359 -11.63 -26.76 1.99
C ARG A 359 -12.76 -25.75 2.12
N HIS A 360 -12.85 -25.08 3.27
CA HIS A 360 -13.96 -24.24 3.67
C HIS A 360 -13.48 -22.79 3.89
N PRO A 361 -13.50 -21.93 2.87
CA PRO A 361 -13.14 -20.53 3.02
C PRO A 361 -14.15 -19.80 3.90
N ARG A 362 -13.63 -18.88 4.74
CA ARG A 362 -14.43 -18.07 5.66
C ARG A 362 -14.04 -16.61 5.50
N PHE A 363 -15.02 -15.74 5.63
CA PHE A 363 -14.89 -14.30 5.44
C PHE A 363 -15.47 -13.57 6.65
N LEU A 364 -14.97 -12.38 6.89
CA LEU A 364 -15.61 -11.38 7.75
C LEU A 364 -16.07 -10.24 6.84
N ALA A 365 -17.37 -9.98 6.80
CA ALA A 365 -17.96 -8.99 5.92
C ALA A 365 -19.24 -8.43 6.55
N ASP A 366 -19.54 -7.17 6.30
CA ASP A 366 -20.82 -6.57 6.66
C ASP A 366 -21.85 -6.99 5.60
N THR A 367 -22.61 -8.04 5.90
CA THR A 367 -23.63 -8.58 4.98
C THR A 367 -24.98 -7.90 5.13
N THR A 368 -25.17 -7.04 6.14
CA THR A 368 -26.41 -6.36 6.44
C THR A 368 -26.38 -4.88 6.14
N GLY A 369 -25.19 -4.28 5.93
CA GLY A 369 -24.99 -2.85 5.74
C GLY A 369 -25.09 -2.04 7.05
N ASP A 370 -25.00 -2.70 8.21
CA ASP A 370 -25.12 -2.06 9.51
C ASP A 370 -23.78 -1.58 10.13
N GLY A 371 -22.69 -1.76 9.39
CA GLY A 371 -21.33 -1.38 9.80
C GLY A 371 -20.61 -2.40 10.68
N ARG A 372 -21.24 -3.54 10.97
CA ARG A 372 -20.65 -4.64 11.74
C ARG A 372 -20.27 -5.80 10.81
N LEU A 373 -19.22 -6.54 11.17
CA LEU A 373 -18.75 -7.64 10.35
C LEU A 373 -19.36 -8.97 10.81
N ASP A 374 -20.10 -9.62 9.93
CA ASP A 374 -20.63 -10.95 10.06
C ASP A 374 -19.60 -12.01 9.67
N ILE A 375 -19.84 -13.27 10.04
CA ILE A 375 -19.03 -14.39 9.57
C ILE A 375 -19.77 -15.09 8.44
N VAL A 376 -19.14 -15.18 7.27
CA VAL A 376 -19.61 -15.92 6.11
C VAL A 376 -18.67 -17.08 5.85
N GLY A 377 -19.18 -18.28 5.64
CA GLY A 377 -18.36 -19.43 5.31
C GLY A 377 -19.00 -20.33 4.24
N CYS A 378 -18.17 -20.86 3.34
CA CYS A 378 -18.59 -21.85 2.35
C CYS A 378 -18.20 -23.24 2.87
N HIS A 379 -19.17 -24.01 3.31
CA HIS A 379 -19.00 -25.38 3.83
C HIS A 379 -19.25 -26.44 2.74
N ASP A 380 -19.37 -27.71 3.13
CA ASP A 380 -19.65 -28.76 2.19
C ASP A 380 -21.01 -28.58 1.48
N ASP A 381 -22.02 -28.18 2.19
CA ASP A 381 -23.43 -28.13 1.76
C ASP A 381 -23.89 -26.73 1.31
N GLY A 382 -23.02 -25.72 1.34
CA GLY A 382 -23.35 -24.37 0.89
C GLY A 382 -22.76 -23.25 1.72
N VAL A 383 -23.35 -22.07 1.63
CA VAL A 383 -22.92 -20.84 2.31
C VAL A 383 -23.68 -20.67 3.62
N TRP A 384 -22.94 -20.48 4.68
CA TRP A 384 -23.43 -20.24 6.04
C TRP A 384 -23.09 -18.85 6.51
N ILE A 385 -24.01 -18.17 7.16
CA ILE A 385 -23.84 -16.80 7.65
C ILE A 385 -24.24 -16.75 9.12
N SER A 386 -23.43 -16.10 9.93
CA SER A 386 -23.71 -15.78 11.32
C SER A 386 -23.59 -14.29 11.52
N LEU A 387 -24.71 -13.63 11.80
CA LEU A 387 -24.80 -12.19 11.97
C LEU A 387 -24.23 -11.77 13.33
N GLN A 388 -23.54 -10.64 13.36
CA GLN A 388 -23.05 -10.05 14.59
C GLN A 388 -24.19 -9.34 15.34
N ALA A 389 -24.30 -9.61 16.64
CA ALA A 389 -25.40 -9.12 17.49
C ALA A 389 -25.15 -7.72 18.12
N GLY A 390 -24.06 -7.02 17.76
CA GLY A 390 -23.75 -5.68 18.28
C GLY A 390 -23.18 -5.61 19.69
N ASP A 391 -23.25 -6.70 20.45
CA ASP A 391 -22.66 -6.86 21.79
C ASP A 391 -21.31 -7.61 21.75
N GLY A 392 -20.76 -7.84 20.56
CA GLY A 392 -19.55 -8.61 20.33
C GLY A 392 -19.79 -10.12 20.25
N THR A 393 -21.06 -10.59 20.27
CA THR A 393 -21.43 -11.98 20.03
C THR A 393 -21.98 -12.16 18.61
N PHE A 394 -22.12 -13.42 18.21
CA PHE A 394 -22.68 -13.80 16.92
C PHE A 394 -23.94 -14.64 17.09
N ALA A 395 -24.90 -14.47 16.22
CA ALA A 395 -26.08 -15.31 16.19
C ALA A 395 -25.71 -16.78 15.92
N PRO A 396 -26.36 -17.74 16.57
CA PRO A 396 -26.18 -19.16 16.23
C PRO A 396 -26.46 -19.40 14.74
N LEU A 397 -25.72 -20.34 14.12
CA LEU A 397 -26.04 -20.73 12.76
C LEU A 397 -27.50 -21.19 12.63
N PRO A 398 -28.19 -20.81 11.53
CA PRO A 398 -29.50 -21.32 11.22
C PRO A 398 -29.48 -22.84 11.00
N ALA A 399 -30.63 -23.50 10.93
CA ALA A 399 -30.73 -24.95 10.69
C ALA A 399 -30.34 -25.35 9.26
N GLU A 400 -30.39 -24.39 8.34
CA GLU A 400 -30.11 -24.58 6.92
C GLU A 400 -29.09 -23.51 6.45
N PRO A 401 -28.26 -23.81 5.45
CA PRO A 401 -27.38 -22.79 4.86
C PRO A 401 -28.19 -21.65 4.24
N ALA A 402 -27.62 -20.46 4.24
CA ALA A 402 -28.20 -19.29 3.57
C ALA A 402 -28.34 -19.49 2.05
N LEU A 403 -27.47 -20.34 1.49
CA LEU A 403 -27.49 -20.71 0.08
C LEU A 403 -26.91 -22.12 -0.09
N ARG A 404 -27.63 -23.02 -0.78
CA ARG A 404 -27.16 -24.39 -1.08
C ARG A 404 -26.32 -24.46 -2.36
N ALA A 405 -25.33 -23.57 -2.44
CA ALA A 405 -24.40 -23.50 -3.55
C ALA A 405 -23.03 -22.97 -3.04
N PHE A 406 -22.04 -22.88 -3.91
CA PHE A 406 -20.66 -22.46 -3.60
C PHE A 406 -19.97 -23.34 -2.53
N GLY A 407 -20.55 -24.48 -2.21
CA GLY A 407 -20.03 -25.44 -1.26
C GLY A 407 -19.09 -26.47 -1.90
N HIS A 408 -18.43 -27.26 -1.04
CA HIS A 408 -17.41 -28.20 -1.51
C HIS A 408 -18.02 -29.51 -2.03
N SER A 409 -19.19 -29.97 -1.53
CA SER A 409 -19.82 -31.19 -2.04
C SER A 409 -20.32 -31.01 -3.48
N GLU A 410 -20.49 -32.11 -4.19
CA GLU A 410 -21.03 -32.08 -5.56
C GLU A 410 -22.45 -31.51 -5.59
N GLU A 411 -23.28 -31.78 -4.58
CA GLU A 411 -24.63 -31.24 -4.47
C GLU A 411 -24.65 -29.70 -4.29
N ALA A 412 -23.60 -29.13 -3.69
CA ALA A 412 -23.43 -27.69 -3.53
C ALA A 412 -22.49 -27.06 -4.57
N GLY A 413 -22.17 -27.83 -5.64
CA GLY A 413 -21.45 -27.36 -6.82
C GLY A 413 -19.97 -27.76 -6.93
N GLY A 414 -19.41 -28.51 -5.96
CA GLY A 414 -18.05 -29.08 -6.07
C GLY A 414 -16.91 -28.05 -6.02
N TRP A 415 -17.05 -26.98 -5.24
CA TRP A 415 -16.10 -25.87 -5.20
C TRP A 415 -14.81 -26.21 -4.44
N LEU A 416 -13.66 -26.09 -5.09
CA LEU A 416 -12.33 -26.36 -4.56
C LEU A 416 -11.56 -25.07 -4.28
N VAL A 417 -11.02 -24.87 -3.06
CA VAL A 417 -10.29 -23.64 -2.67
C VAL A 417 -9.08 -23.37 -3.57
N ALA A 418 -8.31 -24.39 -3.89
CA ALA A 418 -7.10 -24.24 -4.70
C ALA A 418 -7.38 -23.88 -6.18
N ARG A 419 -8.64 -23.96 -6.62
CA ARG A 419 -9.03 -23.84 -8.04
C ARG A 419 -10.11 -22.81 -8.28
N HIS A 420 -11.11 -22.78 -7.39
CA HIS A 420 -12.33 -22.01 -7.52
C HIS A 420 -12.40 -20.91 -6.46
N PRO A 421 -11.81 -19.72 -6.67
CA PRO A 421 -11.90 -18.62 -5.71
C PRO A 421 -13.33 -18.11 -5.63
N ARG A 422 -13.74 -17.74 -4.42
CA ARG A 422 -15.04 -17.17 -4.08
C ARG A 422 -14.82 -15.81 -3.41
N PHE A 423 -15.73 -14.89 -3.64
CA PHE A 423 -15.63 -13.49 -3.23
C PHE A 423 -16.97 -13.01 -2.70
N LEU A 424 -16.92 -11.98 -1.85
CA LEU A 424 -18.07 -11.17 -1.48
C LEU A 424 -17.82 -9.76 -2.02
N ALA A 425 -18.73 -9.26 -2.84
CA ALA A 425 -18.60 -7.94 -3.45
C ALA A 425 -19.97 -7.39 -3.86
N ASP A 426 -20.17 -6.09 -3.73
CA ASP A 426 -21.32 -5.42 -4.33
C ASP A 426 -21.10 -5.35 -5.84
N THR A 427 -21.84 -6.16 -6.61
CA THR A 427 -21.74 -6.23 -8.07
C THR A 427 -22.79 -5.37 -8.78
N THR A 428 -23.76 -4.89 -8.05
CA THR A 428 -24.89 -4.12 -8.58
C THR A 428 -24.80 -2.62 -8.28
N GLY A 429 -24.06 -2.23 -7.24
CA GLY A 429 -23.98 -0.85 -6.76
C GLY A 429 -25.09 -0.49 -5.77
N ASP A 430 -25.77 -1.49 -5.21
CA ASP A 430 -26.88 -1.28 -4.27
C ASP A 430 -26.44 -1.35 -2.78
N GLY A 431 -25.15 -1.54 -2.54
CA GLY A 431 -24.54 -1.60 -1.21
C GLY A 431 -24.61 -2.96 -0.53
N ARG A 432 -25.21 -3.98 -1.18
CA ARG A 432 -25.28 -5.35 -0.67
C ARG A 432 -24.16 -6.21 -1.23
N LEU A 433 -23.72 -7.20 -0.45
CA LEU A 433 -22.62 -8.08 -0.85
C LEU A 433 -23.13 -9.36 -1.51
N ASP A 434 -22.96 -9.44 -2.80
CA ASP A 434 -23.23 -10.64 -3.59
C ASP A 434 -22.12 -11.67 -3.41
N ILE A 435 -22.43 -12.94 -3.67
CA ILE A 435 -21.46 -14.02 -3.71
C ILE A 435 -21.02 -14.21 -5.16
N VAL A 436 -19.72 -14.08 -5.43
CA VAL A 436 -19.12 -14.28 -6.75
C VAL A 436 -18.16 -15.45 -6.68
N GLY A 437 -18.21 -16.35 -7.65
CA GLY A 437 -17.28 -17.47 -7.74
C GLY A 437 -16.78 -17.71 -9.15
N CYS A 438 -15.48 -18.05 -9.29
CA CYS A 438 -14.92 -18.50 -10.55
C CYS A 438 -14.79 -20.03 -10.50
N HIS A 439 -15.63 -20.73 -11.27
CA HIS A 439 -15.70 -22.19 -11.31
C HIS A 439 -14.92 -22.78 -12.51
N ASP A 440 -15.20 -24.02 -12.89
CA ASP A 440 -14.55 -24.65 -14.03
C ASP A 440 -14.94 -23.99 -15.37
N ASP A 441 -16.19 -23.69 -15.53
CA ASP A 441 -16.81 -23.19 -16.74
C ASP A 441 -16.85 -21.64 -16.86
N GLY A 442 -16.55 -20.92 -15.77
CA GLY A 442 -16.58 -19.45 -15.77
C GLY A 442 -17.05 -18.86 -14.45
N VAL A 443 -17.70 -17.68 -14.50
CA VAL A 443 -18.14 -16.94 -13.34
C VAL A 443 -19.60 -17.16 -13.02
N TRP A 444 -19.87 -17.45 -11.77
CA TRP A 444 -21.19 -17.62 -11.16
C TRP A 444 -21.43 -16.56 -10.10
N ILE A 445 -22.65 -16.02 -10.01
CA ILE A 445 -23.05 -15.04 -9.02
C ILE A 445 -24.36 -15.41 -8.37
N SER A 446 -24.46 -15.16 -7.06
CA SER A 446 -25.72 -15.15 -6.32
C SER A 446 -25.94 -13.76 -5.75
N LEU A 447 -26.98 -13.07 -6.19
CA LEU A 447 -27.31 -11.72 -5.75
C LEU A 447 -27.99 -11.75 -4.37
N GLN A 448 -27.60 -10.79 -3.52
CA GLN A 448 -28.28 -10.59 -2.24
C GLN A 448 -29.53 -9.74 -2.42
N ALA A 449 -30.66 -10.23 -1.95
CA ALA A 449 -31.93 -9.52 -1.95
C ALA A 449 -32.01 -8.52 -0.77
N GLU A 450 -33.00 -7.60 -0.82
CA GLU A 450 -33.23 -6.57 0.22
C GLU A 450 -33.52 -7.17 1.61
N ASP A 451 -34.08 -8.37 1.65
CA ASP A 451 -34.36 -9.10 2.90
C ASP A 451 -33.16 -9.89 3.45
N GLY A 452 -31.98 -9.75 2.82
CA GLY A 452 -30.75 -10.43 3.20
C GLY A 452 -30.63 -11.87 2.69
N THR A 453 -31.61 -12.39 1.95
CA THR A 453 -31.54 -13.71 1.32
C THR A 453 -30.71 -13.67 0.04
N TYR A 454 -30.24 -14.82 -0.41
CA TYR A 454 -29.45 -14.97 -1.63
C TYR A 454 -30.25 -15.69 -2.72
N ALA A 455 -30.20 -15.16 -3.93
CA ALA A 455 -30.83 -15.76 -5.10
C ALA A 455 -30.10 -17.04 -5.53
N GLU A 456 -30.78 -17.90 -6.30
CA GLU A 456 -30.12 -19.04 -6.96
C GLU A 456 -28.94 -18.54 -7.83
N PRO A 457 -27.81 -19.26 -7.86
CA PRO A 457 -26.64 -18.86 -8.64
C PRO A 457 -26.93 -18.75 -10.14
N LEU A 458 -26.46 -17.67 -10.73
CA LEU A 458 -26.52 -17.41 -12.16
C LEU A 458 -25.13 -17.52 -12.78
N TYR A 459 -25.02 -18.24 -13.91
CA TYR A 459 -23.85 -18.20 -14.76
C TYR A 459 -23.84 -16.89 -15.55
N VAL A 460 -22.77 -16.09 -15.38
CA VAL A 460 -22.77 -14.70 -15.91
C VAL A 460 -21.64 -14.38 -16.86
N LEU A 461 -20.59 -15.24 -16.93
CA LEU A 461 -19.43 -14.95 -17.77
C LEU A 461 -18.65 -16.21 -18.12
N ASP A 462 -18.41 -16.43 -19.42
CA ASP A 462 -17.56 -17.49 -19.98
C ASP A 462 -16.07 -17.05 -20.01
N GLU A 463 -15.49 -16.79 -18.85
CA GLU A 463 -14.09 -16.44 -18.67
C GLU A 463 -13.71 -16.63 -17.19
N PHE A 464 -12.43 -16.55 -16.85
CA PHE A 464 -11.88 -16.69 -15.49
C PHE A 464 -12.02 -18.10 -14.87
N GLY A 465 -12.58 -19.06 -15.59
CA GLY A 465 -12.75 -20.44 -15.15
C GLY A 465 -11.55 -21.32 -15.49
N PHE A 466 -11.51 -22.49 -14.89
CA PHE A 466 -10.43 -23.45 -15.13
C PHE A 466 -10.33 -23.90 -16.58
N GLU A 467 -11.45 -24.10 -17.27
CA GLU A 467 -11.49 -24.55 -18.67
C GLU A 467 -10.98 -23.46 -19.63
N GLN A 468 -11.12 -22.18 -19.27
CA GLN A 468 -10.56 -21.04 -20.00
C GLN A 468 -9.07 -20.81 -19.71
N GLY A 469 -8.42 -21.69 -18.94
CA GLY A 469 -6.98 -21.67 -18.69
C GLY A 469 -6.54 -21.14 -17.32
N TRP A 470 -7.47 -20.78 -16.45
CA TRP A 470 -7.20 -20.30 -15.09
C TRP A 470 -7.00 -21.48 -14.12
N ARG A 471 -5.85 -22.14 -14.23
CA ARG A 471 -5.59 -23.49 -13.72
C ARG A 471 -5.47 -23.63 -12.20
N SER A 472 -5.36 -22.54 -11.46
CA SER A 472 -5.34 -22.51 -9.99
C SER A 472 -5.69 -21.11 -9.47
N ALA A 473 -6.06 -21.02 -8.19
CA ALA A 473 -6.31 -19.73 -7.55
C ALA A 473 -5.02 -18.89 -7.42
N ASP A 474 -3.93 -19.50 -6.98
CA ASP A 474 -2.65 -18.82 -6.73
C ASP A 474 -1.88 -18.52 -8.04
N GLY A 475 -1.86 -19.47 -8.96
CA GLY A 475 -1.12 -19.35 -10.23
C GLY A 475 -1.74 -18.33 -11.18
N TYR A 476 -3.02 -18.10 -11.05
CA TYR A 476 -3.83 -17.18 -11.84
C TYR A 476 -4.75 -16.38 -10.93
N PRO A 477 -4.21 -15.43 -10.14
CA PRO A 477 -5.02 -14.66 -9.20
C PRO A 477 -6.14 -13.91 -9.90
N ARG A 478 -7.31 -13.94 -9.29
CA ARG A 478 -8.51 -13.21 -9.72
C ARG A 478 -9.00 -12.39 -8.54
N PHE A 479 -9.55 -11.22 -8.83
CA PHE A 479 -10.07 -10.27 -7.87
C PHE A 479 -11.40 -9.72 -8.38
N VAL A 480 -12.33 -9.49 -7.48
CA VAL A 480 -13.55 -8.75 -7.75
C VAL A 480 -13.43 -7.41 -7.05
N VAL A 481 -13.48 -6.35 -7.82
CA VAL A 481 -13.55 -4.97 -7.31
C VAL A 481 -15.01 -4.59 -7.33
N GLY A 482 -15.59 -4.40 -6.15
CA GLY A 482 -17.00 -4.05 -5.98
C GLY A 482 -17.33 -2.67 -6.54
N ALA A 483 -18.61 -2.44 -6.76
CA ALA A 483 -19.10 -1.13 -7.14
C ALA A 483 -18.80 -0.10 -6.04
N ALA A 484 -18.53 1.13 -6.45
CA ALA A 484 -18.32 2.27 -5.57
C ALA A 484 -18.94 3.51 -6.21
N GLU A 485 -19.00 4.64 -5.49
CA GLU A 485 -19.63 5.86 -5.97
C GLU A 485 -19.29 6.17 -7.44
N GLY A 486 -20.27 6.03 -8.34
CA GLY A 486 -20.15 6.30 -9.77
C GLY A 486 -19.32 5.30 -10.59
N ARG A 487 -18.91 4.16 -10.01
CA ARG A 487 -18.13 3.11 -10.70
C ARG A 487 -18.82 1.76 -10.59
N ALA A 488 -18.96 1.06 -11.70
CA ALA A 488 -19.45 -0.32 -11.72
C ALA A 488 -18.38 -1.29 -11.17
N ALA A 489 -18.84 -2.42 -10.63
CA ALA A 489 -17.94 -3.52 -10.27
C ALA A 489 -17.17 -4.04 -11.49
N TYR A 490 -16.00 -4.64 -11.28
CA TYR A 490 -15.25 -5.32 -12.33
C TYR A 490 -14.42 -6.48 -11.78
N ILE A 491 -14.19 -7.48 -12.63
CA ILE A 491 -13.32 -8.61 -12.32
C ILE A 491 -11.95 -8.36 -12.98
N VAL A 492 -10.88 -8.52 -12.22
CA VAL A 492 -9.49 -8.46 -12.70
C VAL A 492 -8.84 -9.81 -12.50
N GLY A 493 -8.23 -10.34 -13.55
CA GLY A 493 -7.47 -11.59 -13.45
C GLY A 493 -6.09 -11.48 -14.09
N PHE A 494 -5.13 -12.15 -13.46
CA PHE A 494 -3.76 -12.32 -13.97
C PHE A 494 -3.65 -13.63 -14.72
N GLY A 495 -3.98 -13.58 -15.99
CA GLY A 495 -4.19 -14.74 -16.85
C GLY A 495 -2.95 -15.26 -17.57
N PRO A 496 -3.16 -16.22 -18.48
CA PRO A 496 -2.07 -16.76 -19.29
C PRO A 496 -1.35 -15.72 -20.15
N GLN A 497 -2.09 -14.74 -20.69
CA GLN A 497 -1.56 -13.75 -21.65
C GLN A 497 -1.28 -12.38 -21.03
N GLY A 498 -1.69 -12.12 -19.80
CA GLY A 498 -1.57 -10.83 -19.14
C GLY A 498 -2.75 -10.56 -18.21
N VAL A 499 -3.04 -9.27 -17.99
CA VAL A 499 -4.18 -8.85 -17.18
C VAL A 499 -5.44 -8.77 -18.02
N THR A 500 -6.46 -9.50 -17.59
CA THR A 500 -7.78 -9.54 -18.22
C THR A 500 -8.80 -8.90 -17.29
N VAL A 501 -9.68 -8.06 -17.82
CA VAL A 501 -10.74 -7.37 -17.07
C VAL A 501 -12.10 -7.61 -17.71
N SER A 502 -13.11 -7.76 -16.88
CA SER A 502 -14.52 -7.79 -17.27
C SER A 502 -15.30 -6.80 -16.42
N HIS A 503 -16.05 -5.91 -17.07
CA HIS A 503 -16.82 -4.85 -16.39
C HIS A 503 -18.23 -5.32 -16.07
N GLY A 504 -18.69 -4.99 -14.86
CA GLY A 504 -20.06 -5.19 -14.44
C GLY A 504 -21.02 -4.23 -15.16
N ARG A 505 -22.26 -4.69 -15.42
CA ARG A 505 -23.33 -3.89 -15.98
C ARG A 505 -24.21 -3.22 -14.94
N GLY A 506 -23.95 -3.45 -13.65
CA GLY A 506 -24.75 -2.94 -12.56
C GLY A 506 -26.04 -3.74 -12.27
N ASP A 507 -26.18 -4.90 -12.88
CA ASP A 507 -27.31 -5.83 -12.69
C ASP A 507 -26.84 -7.22 -12.23
N GLY A 508 -25.57 -7.34 -11.78
CA GLY A 508 -24.93 -8.60 -11.45
C GLY A 508 -24.35 -9.34 -12.64
N THR A 509 -24.55 -8.87 -13.89
CA THR A 509 -23.93 -9.44 -15.07
C THR A 509 -22.68 -8.66 -15.50
N PHE A 510 -21.87 -9.29 -16.36
CA PHE A 510 -20.60 -8.72 -16.78
C PHE A 510 -20.49 -8.64 -18.30
N GLU A 511 -19.69 -7.69 -18.80
CA GLU A 511 -19.29 -7.63 -20.19
C GLU A 511 -18.31 -8.76 -20.53
N PRO A 512 -18.16 -9.11 -21.82
CA PRO A 512 -17.09 -10.02 -22.23
C PRO A 512 -15.72 -9.53 -21.75
N ALA A 513 -14.93 -10.42 -21.19
CA ALA A 513 -13.61 -10.11 -20.67
C ALA A 513 -12.64 -9.66 -21.78
N ARG A 514 -11.73 -8.75 -21.46
CA ARG A 514 -10.76 -8.19 -22.39
C ARG A 514 -9.36 -8.18 -21.78
N LEU A 515 -8.36 -8.54 -22.58
CA LEU A 515 -6.96 -8.32 -22.21
C LEU A 515 -6.69 -6.81 -22.21
N VAL A 516 -6.37 -6.24 -21.05
CA VAL A 516 -6.16 -4.79 -20.87
C VAL A 516 -4.69 -4.43 -20.71
N LEU A 517 -3.85 -5.39 -20.29
CA LEU A 517 -2.41 -5.19 -20.13
C LEU A 517 -1.66 -6.47 -20.50
N ASN A 518 -0.72 -6.36 -21.43
CA ASN A 518 0.14 -7.47 -21.86
C ASN A 518 1.37 -7.57 -20.94
N ASP A 519 1.14 -7.70 -19.65
CA ASP A 519 2.13 -7.89 -18.59
C ASP A 519 1.50 -8.68 -17.42
N PHE A 520 2.30 -9.03 -16.41
CA PHE A 520 1.92 -9.78 -15.21
C PHE A 520 1.33 -11.18 -15.47
N GLY A 521 1.28 -11.60 -16.74
CA GLY A 521 0.78 -12.90 -17.14
C GLY A 521 1.84 -13.98 -17.21
N ARG A 522 1.40 -15.21 -17.39
CA ARG A 522 2.32 -16.35 -17.49
C ARG A 522 3.20 -16.29 -18.74
N ALA A 523 2.69 -15.76 -19.84
CA ALA A 523 3.46 -15.56 -21.08
C ALA A 523 4.60 -14.56 -20.92
N GLN A 524 4.51 -13.63 -19.95
CA GLN A 524 5.55 -12.68 -19.61
C GLN A 524 6.46 -13.20 -18.47
N GLY A 525 6.35 -14.48 -18.09
CA GLY A 525 7.21 -15.13 -17.12
C GLY A 525 6.74 -15.07 -15.66
N TRP A 526 5.58 -14.47 -15.39
CA TRP A 526 5.04 -14.39 -14.05
C TRP A 526 4.48 -15.74 -13.57
N THR A 527 4.97 -16.22 -12.42
CA THR A 527 4.58 -17.50 -11.83
C THR A 527 4.36 -17.38 -10.33
N ASP A 528 3.41 -18.13 -9.81
CA ASP A 528 3.06 -18.22 -8.38
C ASP A 528 4.23 -18.59 -7.47
N ARG A 529 5.13 -19.44 -7.95
CA ARG A 529 6.32 -19.89 -7.19
C ARG A 529 7.37 -18.82 -7.01
N LYS A 530 7.33 -17.75 -7.80
CA LYS A 530 8.32 -16.68 -7.79
C LYS A 530 7.72 -15.31 -7.50
N HIS A 531 6.53 -15.03 -7.98
CA HIS A 531 6.01 -13.69 -8.15
C HIS A 531 4.65 -13.53 -7.49
N LEU A 532 4.52 -12.54 -6.64
CA LEU A 532 3.22 -12.10 -6.13
C LEU A 532 2.63 -11.05 -7.07
N ARG A 533 1.32 -11.08 -7.26
CA ARG A 533 0.56 -10.12 -8.06
C ARG A 533 -0.69 -9.72 -7.28
N LEU A 534 -0.88 -8.44 -7.11
CA LEU A 534 -1.77 -7.88 -6.13
C LEU A 534 -2.49 -6.65 -6.71
N LEU A 535 -3.61 -6.30 -6.10
CA LEU A 535 -4.26 -5.02 -6.29
C LEU A 535 -4.14 -4.20 -5.00
N ALA A 536 -3.69 -2.95 -5.12
CA ALA A 536 -3.62 -2.03 -3.99
C ALA A 536 -3.63 -0.58 -4.49
N ASP A 537 -4.27 0.30 -3.75
CA ASP A 537 -4.24 1.74 -4.04
C ASP A 537 -2.89 2.33 -3.59
N VAL A 538 -1.92 2.39 -4.51
CA VAL A 538 -0.60 2.98 -4.24
C VAL A 538 -0.59 4.50 -4.44
N THR A 539 -1.64 5.06 -5.04
CA THR A 539 -1.77 6.49 -5.30
C THR A 539 -2.60 7.23 -4.26
N GLY A 540 -3.41 6.52 -3.49
CA GLY A 540 -4.37 7.09 -2.55
C GLY A 540 -5.59 7.70 -3.23
N ASP A 541 -5.93 7.28 -4.47
CA ASP A 541 -7.07 7.81 -5.21
C ASP A 541 -8.36 6.97 -5.07
N GLY A 542 -8.30 5.92 -4.27
CA GLY A 542 -9.41 4.99 -4.06
C GLY A 542 -9.60 3.98 -5.18
N THR A 543 -8.70 3.93 -6.17
CA THR A 543 -8.73 2.94 -7.26
C THR A 543 -7.54 1.99 -7.09
N PRO A 544 -7.76 0.66 -7.07
CA PRO A 544 -6.64 -0.27 -6.90
C PRO A 544 -5.78 -0.34 -8.15
N ASP A 545 -4.47 -0.13 -7.95
CA ASP A 545 -3.41 -0.34 -8.94
C ASP A 545 -2.93 -1.80 -8.92
N ILE A 546 -2.27 -2.22 -9.98
CA ILE A 546 -1.59 -3.53 -10.01
C ILE A 546 -0.19 -3.37 -9.41
N VAL A 547 0.14 -4.23 -8.45
CA VAL A 547 1.47 -4.33 -7.87
C VAL A 547 2.00 -5.76 -8.06
N GLY A 548 3.13 -5.90 -8.72
CA GLY A 548 3.78 -7.19 -8.96
C GLY A 548 5.19 -7.25 -8.38
N PHE A 549 5.49 -8.30 -7.64
CA PHE A 549 6.84 -8.60 -7.14
C PHE A 549 7.52 -9.56 -8.13
N GLY A 550 8.28 -9.00 -9.07
CA GLY A 550 8.93 -9.72 -10.17
C GLY A 550 10.35 -10.19 -9.87
N ASP A 551 11.07 -10.58 -10.92
CA ASP A 551 12.49 -10.98 -10.77
C ASP A 551 13.37 -9.78 -10.41
N GLU A 552 13.17 -8.61 -11.02
CA GLU A 552 14.02 -7.41 -10.87
C GLU A 552 13.62 -6.51 -9.69
N GLY A 553 12.46 -6.74 -9.07
CA GLY A 553 11.91 -5.90 -8.01
C GLY A 553 10.40 -5.78 -8.07
N VAL A 554 9.88 -4.62 -7.62
CA VAL A 554 8.45 -4.34 -7.58
C VAL A 554 8.05 -3.50 -8.79
N TRP A 555 7.05 -3.98 -9.50
CA TRP A 555 6.45 -3.35 -10.68
C TRP A 555 5.04 -2.85 -10.34
N VAL A 556 4.69 -1.68 -10.82
CA VAL A 556 3.35 -1.12 -10.66
C VAL A 556 2.78 -0.75 -12.02
N ALA A 557 1.52 -1.07 -12.24
CA ALA A 557 0.71 -0.55 -13.33
C ALA A 557 -0.46 0.24 -12.74
N HIS A 558 -0.46 1.55 -12.99
CA HIS A 558 -1.49 2.46 -12.49
C HIS A 558 -2.85 2.18 -13.07
N ALA A 559 -3.86 2.23 -12.24
CA ALA A 559 -5.24 2.30 -12.67
C ALA A 559 -5.56 3.71 -13.23
N VAL A 560 -6.09 3.75 -14.43
CA VAL A 560 -6.56 4.99 -15.08
C VAL A 560 -8.09 5.08 -15.11
N GLY A 561 -8.73 4.32 -14.26
CA GLY A 561 -10.18 4.18 -14.18
C GLY A 561 -10.75 3.13 -15.12
N ASP A 562 -11.97 2.70 -14.85
CA ASP A 562 -12.73 1.72 -15.63
C ASP A 562 -11.93 0.43 -15.91
N GLY A 563 -11.23 -0.12 -14.91
CA GLY A 563 -10.44 -1.37 -15.04
C GLY A 563 -9.34 -1.31 -16.09
N ARG A 564 -8.93 -0.12 -16.54
CA ARG A 564 -7.78 0.08 -17.44
C ARG A 564 -6.56 0.43 -16.62
N PHE A 565 -5.38 0.03 -17.10
CA PHE A 565 -4.11 0.22 -16.45
C PHE A 565 -3.07 0.81 -17.40
N GLU A 566 -2.16 1.61 -16.87
CA GLU A 566 -0.96 2.03 -17.60
C GLU A 566 0.01 0.87 -17.79
N GLN A 567 1.06 1.09 -18.59
CA GLN A 567 2.15 0.12 -18.71
C GLN A 567 2.87 -0.04 -17.37
N ALA A 568 3.24 -1.28 -17.05
CA ALA A 568 3.99 -1.58 -15.83
C ALA A 568 5.34 -0.88 -15.80
N ARG A 569 5.69 -0.34 -14.63
CA ARG A 569 6.99 0.32 -14.37
C ARG A 569 7.66 -0.29 -13.14
N LEU A 570 8.97 -0.48 -13.22
CA LEU A 570 9.77 -0.89 -12.07
C LEU A 570 9.90 0.29 -11.10
N VAL A 571 9.34 0.15 -9.90
CA VAL A 571 9.23 1.23 -8.90
C VAL A 571 10.14 1.02 -7.68
N CYS A 572 10.60 -0.21 -7.46
CA CYS A 572 11.53 -0.55 -6.39
C CYS A 572 12.43 -1.70 -6.84
N ARG A 573 13.75 -1.54 -6.74
CA ARG A 573 14.75 -2.57 -7.09
C ARG A 573 15.06 -3.53 -5.94
N GLY A 574 14.12 -3.74 -5.05
CA GLY A 574 14.17 -4.69 -3.94
C GLY A 574 12.96 -5.60 -3.96
N PHE A 575 12.87 -6.51 -3.00
CA PHE A 575 11.76 -7.46 -2.84
C PHE A 575 11.52 -8.42 -4.02
N GLY A 576 12.43 -8.45 -5.01
CA GLY A 576 12.31 -9.29 -6.19
C GLY A 576 12.91 -10.68 -6.00
N TYR A 577 12.58 -11.60 -6.91
CA TYR A 577 13.07 -12.98 -6.86
C TYR A 577 14.54 -13.11 -7.30
N GLY A 578 15.01 -12.24 -8.18
CA GLY A 578 16.42 -12.23 -8.65
C GLY A 578 17.41 -11.90 -7.55
N GLU A 579 18.64 -12.33 -7.71
CA GLU A 579 19.71 -12.10 -6.73
C GLU A 579 19.98 -10.61 -6.50
N GLU A 580 20.00 -9.82 -7.58
CA GLU A 580 20.20 -8.36 -7.53
C GLU A 580 19.05 -7.61 -6.86
N ALA A 581 17.85 -8.18 -6.88
CA ALA A 581 16.67 -7.66 -6.20
C ALA A 581 16.45 -8.28 -4.81
N GLY A 582 17.46 -8.97 -4.27
CA GLY A 582 17.49 -9.50 -2.92
C GLY A 582 17.06 -10.95 -2.78
N ALA A 583 16.92 -11.70 -3.86
CA ALA A 583 16.60 -13.14 -3.88
C ALA A 583 15.36 -13.53 -3.04
N TRP A 584 14.27 -12.76 -3.13
CA TRP A 584 13.04 -12.94 -2.36
C TRP A 584 12.23 -14.18 -2.81
N ARG A 585 11.78 -15.07 -1.88
CA ARG A 585 11.12 -16.37 -2.16
C ARG A 585 9.69 -16.43 -1.63
N VAL A 586 8.72 -16.92 -2.43
CA VAL A 586 7.29 -16.98 -2.06
C VAL A 586 7.04 -17.89 -0.85
N ASP A 587 7.87 -18.91 -0.67
CA ASP A 587 7.71 -19.93 0.36
C ASP A 587 8.37 -19.60 1.72
N ARG A 588 9.01 -18.44 1.88
CA ARG A 588 9.74 -18.09 3.11
C ARG A 588 9.51 -16.70 3.63
N HIS A 589 9.12 -15.78 2.77
CA HIS A 589 9.41 -14.39 3.01
C HIS A 589 8.18 -13.52 2.72
N PRO A 590 7.32 -13.20 3.73
CA PRO A 590 6.17 -12.34 3.63
C PRO A 590 6.47 -10.96 3.04
N ARG A 591 5.69 -10.56 2.05
CA ARG A 591 5.68 -9.19 1.52
C ARG A 591 4.25 -8.69 1.52
N PHE A 592 4.07 -7.51 2.04
CA PHE A 592 2.79 -6.88 2.23
C PHE A 592 2.80 -5.48 1.63
N LEU A 593 1.61 -5.01 1.29
CA LEU A 593 1.32 -3.62 1.01
C LEU A 593 0.41 -3.12 2.13
N ALA A 594 0.85 -2.14 2.89
CA ALA A 594 0.10 -1.58 4.01
C ALA A 594 0.50 -0.14 4.24
N ASP A 595 -0.44 0.68 4.65
CA ASP A 595 -0.14 2.03 5.13
C ASP A 595 0.47 1.95 6.53
N ILE A 596 1.80 2.10 6.61
CA ILE A 596 2.54 2.11 7.88
C ILE A 596 2.85 3.52 8.37
N THR A 597 2.40 4.53 7.63
CA THR A 597 2.64 5.94 7.92
C THR A 597 1.37 6.73 8.23
N GLY A 598 0.20 6.17 7.96
CA GLY A 598 -1.09 6.84 8.14
C GLY A 598 -1.43 7.86 7.05
N GLU A 599 -0.71 7.82 5.93
CA GLU A 599 -0.86 8.78 4.83
C GLU A 599 -1.97 8.38 3.83
N GLY A 600 -2.66 7.27 4.04
CA GLY A 600 -3.70 6.73 3.16
C GLY A 600 -3.17 6.01 1.91
N ARG A 601 -1.86 5.79 1.80
CA ARG A 601 -1.20 5.04 0.71
C ARG A 601 -0.44 3.84 1.26
N VAL A 602 -0.36 2.78 0.46
CA VAL A 602 0.34 1.58 0.89
C VAL A 602 1.85 1.70 0.66
N ASP A 603 2.61 1.33 1.68
CA ASP A 603 4.04 1.08 1.66
C ASP A 603 4.31 -0.41 1.40
N ILE A 604 5.55 -0.77 1.11
CA ILE A 604 5.97 -2.17 0.98
C ILE A 604 6.65 -2.60 2.28
N VAL A 605 6.16 -3.67 2.89
CA VAL A 605 6.78 -4.30 4.07
C VAL A 605 7.12 -5.74 3.75
N GLY A 606 8.34 -6.14 3.99
CA GLY A 606 8.81 -7.52 3.77
C GLY A 606 9.57 -8.09 4.96
N PHE A 607 9.34 -9.36 5.23
CA PHE A 607 10.00 -10.10 6.30
C PHE A 607 11.12 -10.96 5.73
N GLY A 608 12.34 -10.49 5.80
CA GLY A 608 13.51 -11.17 5.28
C GLY A 608 14.20 -12.10 6.28
N GLY A 609 15.40 -12.57 5.93
CA GLY A 609 16.23 -13.36 6.85
C GLY A 609 16.57 -12.59 8.13
N PRO A 610 17.23 -11.44 8.03
CA PRO A 610 17.64 -10.63 9.18
C PRO A 610 16.49 -9.96 9.94
N GLY A 611 15.34 -9.71 9.30
CA GLY A 611 14.27 -8.97 9.96
C GLY A 611 13.25 -8.36 8.98
N VAL A 612 12.68 -7.22 9.39
CA VAL A 612 11.66 -6.49 8.65
C VAL A 612 12.30 -5.40 7.79
N TYR A 613 11.94 -5.41 6.54
CA TYR A 613 12.35 -4.41 5.55
C TYR A 613 11.16 -3.59 5.09
N VAL A 614 11.38 -2.31 4.89
CA VAL A 614 10.36 -1.38 4.42
C VAL A 614 10.88 -0.62 3.20
N ALA A 615 10.00 -0.41 2.21
CA ALA A 615 10.16 0.63 1.21
C ALA A 615 8.93 1.54 1.27
N ARG A 616 9.16 2.80 1.61
CA ARG A 616 8.08 3.78 1.78
C ARG A 616 7.55 4.23 0.43
N ASN A 617 6.26 4.43 0.36
CA ASN A 617 5.61 5.03 -0.78
C ASN A 617 5.86 6.54 -0.81
N LEU A 618 6.59 6.99 -1.80
CA LEU A 618 6.97 8.39 -1.98
C LEU A 618 6.08 9.12 -2.98
N TYR A 619 5.03 8.47 -3.48
CA TYR A 619 4.07 9.10 -4.38
C TYR A 619 3.39 10.28 -3.69
N ARG A 620 3.34 11.42 -4.38
CA ARG A 620 2.60 12.61 -3.94
C ARG A 620 1.73 13.09 -5.09
N ARG A 621 0.54 13.58 -4.76
CA ARG A 621 -0.32 14.25 -5.75
C ARG A 621 0.16 15.69 -5.91
N PHE A 622 0.29 16.13 -7.14
CA PHE A 622 0.68 17.51 -7.46
C PHE A 622 -0.33 18.13 -8.40
N ARG A 623 -0.43 19.47 -8.36
CA ARG A 623 -1.12 20.17 -9.43
C ARG A 623 -0.37 19.99 -10.74
N THR A 624 -1.07 19.60 -11.79
CA THR A 624 -0.63 19.81 -13.16
C THR A 624 -0.95 21.24 -13.55
N ARG A 625 -0.03 21.91 -14.17
CA ARG A 625 -0.29 23.18 -14.83
C ARG A 625 -0.87 23.00 -16.22
#